data_91494a75cf04cb7066529256689429f8
#
_entry.id   91494a75cf04cb7066529256689429f8
#
_cell.length_a   1.000
_cell.length_b   1.000
_cell.length_c   1.000
_cell.angle_alpha   90.00
_cell.angle_beta   90.00
_cell.angle_gamma   90.00
#
_symmetry.space_group_name_H-M   'P 1'
#
loop_
_entity.id
_entity.type
_entity.pdbx_description
1 polymer ?
#
loop_
_entity_poly.entity_id
_entity_poly.type
_entity_poly.pdbx_seq_one_letter_code
_entity_poly.pdbx_strand_id
1 'polypeptide(L)'
;LLTASNQQIHSASNEFFCIANISRFINSDRDPAGSDTEPLIIIFLEWTMLLENKVAIITGAASQRGIGRATAACFAQHGARVVVLDLDLQAAQASALSCGDGHLGLAADVTDPLSVHRAIDQVLKHFGRIDVLVNNAGITQPVKTLEIGIEDYNRILDVNLRGTLLMSQAVIPTMQQQKGGSIVCLSSVSAQRGGGIFGGPHYSAAKAGVLGLTKAMAREFGPDQIRINALTPGLIQTDITGGLLQDERRHAILDGIPLGRFGSASDVANAALFLASDLSGYLTGITLDVNGGMLIH
;
A
#
# COMPACT_ATOMS: atom_id res chain seq x y z
N LEU A 1 13.10 -21.94 37.27
CA LEU A 1 11.89 -21.14 37.05
C LEU A 1 12.27 -19.67 36.78
N LEU A 2 12.78 -19.35 35.59
CA LEU A 2 12.93 -18.01 35.00
C LEU A 2 13.80 -18.18 33.73
N THR A 3 13.15 -18.58 32.63
CA THR A 3 13.69 -18.41 31.27
C THR A 3 12.51 -18.28 30.32
N ALA A 4 12.12 -17.04 30.05
CA ALA A 4 11.27 -16.69 28.91
C ALA A 4 11.73 -15.37 28.34
N SER A 5 12.28 -15.48 27.16
CA SER A 5 12.28 -14.59 25.99
C SER A 5 12.87 -13.18 26.08
N ASN A 6 14.15 -13.11 25.76
CA ASN A 6 14.86 -11.87 25.41
C ASN A 6 14.68 -11.42 23.93
N GLN A 7 13.79 -12.01 23.14
CA GLN A 7 13.64 -11.69 21.71
C GLN A 7 12.50 -10.72 21.37
N GLN A 8 11.58 -10.47 22.29
CA GLN A 8 10.49 -9.49 22.06
C GLN A 8 10.80 -8.06 22.52
N ILE A 9 11.91 -7.85 23.22
CA ILE A 9 12.30 -6.55 23.77
C ILE A 9 13.13 -5.71 22.79
N HIS A 10 13.72 -6.31 21.76
CA HIS A 10 14.59 -5.58 20.82
C HIS A 10 13.86 -4.81 19.71
N SER A 11 12.58 -5.06 19.43
CA SER A 11 11.82 -4.31 18.43
C SER A 11 11.18 -3.03 18.98
N ALA A 12 10.75 -3.06 20.23
CA ALA A 12 10.15 -1.87 20.88
C ALA A 12 11.21 -0.87 21.41
N SER A 13 12.46 -1.33 21.62
CA SER A 13 13.52 -0.50 22.22
C SER A 13 14.12 0.54 21.26
N ASN A 14 14.04 0.38 19.95
CA ASN A 14 14.60 1.36 19.02
C ASN A 14 13.70 2.59 18.81
N GLU A 15 12.38 2.45 18.87
CA GLU A 15 11.46 3.59 18.79
C GLU A 15 11.44 4.39 20.09
N PHE A 16 11.46 3.72 21.24
CA PHE A 16 11.61 4.38 22.56
C PHE A 16 12.97 5.05 22.74
N PHE A 17 14.02 4.55 22.11
CA PHE A 17 15.36 5.15 22.21
C PHE A 17 15.46 6.47 21.43
N CYS A 18 14.73 6.62 20.32
CA CYS A 18 14.64 7.86 19.58
C CYS A 18 13.88 8.94 20.38
N ILE A 19 12.74 8.57 20.97
CA ILE A 19 11.91 9.47 21.78
C ILE A 19 12.63 9.85 23.11
N ALA A 20 13.31 8.90 23.75
CA ALA A 20 14.08 9.16 24.98
C ALA A 20 15.31 10.05 24.75
N ASN A 21 15.95 9.99 23.59
CA ASN A 21 17.05 10.89 23.25
C ASN A 21 16.58 12.30 22.89
N ILE A 22 15.40 12.44 22.26
CA ILE A 22 14.79 13.75 21.99
C ILE A 22 14.37 14.43 23.31
N SER A 23 13.77 13.68 24.25
CA SER A 23 13.41 14.22 25.56
C SER A 23 14.64 14.58 26.42
N ARG A 24 15.79 13.92 26.25
CA ARG A 24 17.06 14.31 26.88
C ARG A 24 17.64 15.57 26.26
N PHE A 25 17.54 15.78 24.97
CA PHE A 25 17.99 16.98 24.28
C PHE A 25 17.16 18.21 24.69
N ILE A 26 15.84 18.04 24.83
CA ILE A 26 14.91 19.11 25.29
C ILE A 26 15.11 19.46 26.77
N ASN A 27 15.54 18.50 27.60
CA ASN A 27 15.77 18.75 29.06
C ASN A 27 17.16 19.28 29.38
N SER A 28 18.13 19.32 28.45
CA SER A 28 19.47 19.87 28.70
C SER A 28 19.54 21.40 28.59
N ASP A 29 18.56 22.04 27.93
CA ASP A 29 18.50 23.49 27.72
C ASP A 29 17.30 24.14 28.45
N ARG A 30 17.01 23.72 29.69
CA ARG A 30 16.03 24.43 30.51
C ARG A 30 16.59 25.77 30.96
N ASP A 31 16.13 26.82 30.30
CA ASP A 31 16.21 28.18 30.78
C ASP A 31 15.42 28.27 32.12
N PRO A 32 15.96 28.84 33.19
CA PRO A 32 15.29 28.94 34.49
C PRO A 32 14.05 29.85 34.51
N ALA A 33 13.65 30.40 33.39
CA ALA A 33 12.48 31.28 33.21
C ALA A 33 11.27 30.60 32.56
N GLY A 34 10.91 29.40 32.98
CA GLY A 34 9.55 28.83 32.88
C GLY A 34 8.70 29.14 31.64
N SER A 35 9.18 28.89 30.43
CA SER A 35 8.36 29.07 29.21
C SER A 35 8.05 27.75 28.53
N ASP A 36 6.79 27.57 28.28
CA ASP A 36 6.01 26.53 27.63
C ASP A 36 6.74 25.68 26.58
N THR A 37 7.12 24.46 26.95
CA THR A 37 7.69 23.43 26.05
C THR A 37 6.62 22.60 25.31
N GLU A 38 5.35 22.81 25.57
CA GLU A 38 4.24 22.09 24.91
C GLU A 38 4.13 22.28 23.38
N PRO A 39 4.36 23.48 22.80
CA PRO A 39 4.15 23.68 21.36
C PRO A 39 5.15 22.90 20.49
N LEU A 40 6.37 22.64 20.95
CA LEU A 40 7.40 21.94 20.16
C LEU A 40 7.10 20.43 20.00
N ILE A 41 6.56 19.78 21.01
CA ILE A 41 6.20 18.35 20.96
C ILE A 41 4.97 18.15 20.06
N ILE A 42 3.99 19.06 20.14
CA ILE A 42 2.79 19.04 19.30
C ILE A 42 3.16 19.25 17.84
N ILE A 43 4.02 20.22 17.52
CA ILE A 43 4.51 20.46 16.16
C ILE A 43 5.25 19.25 15.59
N PHE A 44 6.06 18.54 16.42
CA PHE A 44 6.78 17.35 15.95
C PHE A 44 5.85 16.16 15.69
N LEU A 45 4.78 16.00 16.48
CA LEU A 45 3.74 14.98 16.27
C LEU A 45 2.87 15.31 15.04
N GLU A 46 2.53 16.56 14.80
CA GLU A 46 1.79 17.00 13.61
C GLU A 46 2.55 16.70 12.31
N TRP A 47 3.88 16.81 12.31
CA TRP A 47 4.70 16.49 11.14
C TRP A 47 4.82 14.99 10.84
N THR A 48 4.46 14.12 11.80
CA THR A 48 4.48 12.67 11.62
C THR A 48 3.17 12.09 11.10
N MET A 49 2.03 12.80 11.22
CA MET A 49 0.69 12.32 10.85
C MET A 49 0.32 12.73 9.42
N LEU A 50 0.95 12.06 8.43
CA LEU A 50 0.81 12.41 7.01
C LEU A 50 -0.60 12.18 6.44
N LEU A 51 -1.44 11.39 7.09
CA LEU A 51 -2.81 11.05 6.66
C LEU A 51 -3.85 11.34 7.75
N GLU A 52 -3.58 12.29 8.62
CA GLU A 52 -4.52 12.66 9.67
C GLU A 52 -5.89 13.05 9.08
N ASN A 53 -6.97 12.52 9.69
CA ASN A 53 -8.35 12.73 9.25
C ASN A 53 -8.68 12.25 7.81
N LYS A 54 -7.80 11.49 7.16
CA LYS A 54 -8.07 10.87 5.84
C LYS A 54 -8.71 9.50 6.01
N VAL A 55 -9.61 9.15 5.12
CA VAL A 55 -10.20 7.81 4.98
C VAL A 55 -9.51 7.12 3.81
N ALA A 56 -8.84 6.01 4.09
CA ALA A 56 -8.05 5.26 3.10
C ALA A 56 -8.59 3.85 2.91
N ILE A 57 -8.97 3.50 1.70
CA ILE A 57 -9.40 2.16 1.30
C ILE A 57 -8.20 1.41 0.72
N ILE A 58 -7.93 0.21 1.21
CA ILE A 58 -6.88 -0.68 0.70
C ILE A 58 -7.51 -2.02 0.30
N THR A 59 -7.43 -2.38 -0.97
CA THR A 59 -7.96 -3.65 -1.50
C THR A 59 -6.94 -4.79 -1.38
N GLY A 60 -7.40 -6.04 -1.12
CA GLY A 60 -6.51 -7.19 -0.98
C GLY A 60 -5.55 -7.06 0.21
N ALA A 61 -6.05 -6.59 1.36
CA ALA A 61 -5.21 -6.24 2.50
C ALA A 61 -5.38 -7.15 3.73
N ALA A 62 -5.92 -8.36 3.54
CA ALA A 62 -6.09 -9.33 4.63
C ALA A 62 -4.90 -10.27 4.84
N SER A 63 -4.06 -10.52 3.81
CA SER A 63 -2.91 -11.41 3.90
C SER A 63 -1.88 -10.91 4.92
N GLN A 64 -1.45 -11.79 5.84
CA GLN A 64 -0.62 -11.40 7.00
C GLN A 64 0.73 -10.77 6.63
N ARG A 65 1.38 -11.25 5.57
CA ARG A 65 2.66 -10.73 5.08
C ARG A 65 2.50 -9.99 3.75
N GLY A 66 1.27 -9.55 3.44
CA GLY A 66 0.95 -8.85 2.20
C GLY A 66 1.31 -7.37 2.22
N ILE A 67 1.55 -6.81 1.04
CA ILE A 67 1.77 -5.37 0.83
C ILE A 67 0.56 -4.58 1.34
N GLY A 68 -0.67 -5.05 1.05
CA GLY A 68 -1.89 -4.36 1.47
C GLY A 68 -2.01 -4.20 2.98
N ARG A 69 -1.71 -5.26 3.76
CA ARG A 69 -1.73 -5.19 5.22
C ARG A 69 -0.65 -4.27 5.78
N ALA A 70 0.57 -4.32 5.24
CA ALA A 70 1.63 -3.41 5.63
C ALA A 70 1.25 -1.94 5.32
N THR A 71 0.60 -1.70 4.17
CA THR A 71 0.08 -0.38 3.80
C THR A 71 -1.02 0.08 4.77
N ALA A 72 -1.95 -0.81 5.13
CA ALA A 72 -3.00 -0.51 6.10
C ALA A 72 -2.42 -0.10 7.47
N ALA A 73 -1.46 -0.88 7.99
CA ALA A 73 -0.79 -0.58 9.25
C ALA A 73 0.01 0.74 9.17
N CYS A 74 0.75 0.97 8.09
CA CYS A 74 1.50 2.21 7.87
C CYS A 74 0.57 3.43 7.81
N PHE A 75 -0.55 3.35 7.10
CA PHE A 75 -1.49 4.46 6.98
C PHE A 75 -2.19 4.76 8.31
N ALA A 76 -2.54 3.72 9.08
CA ALA A 76 -3.10 3.87 10.42
C ALA A 76 -2.12 4.57 11.38
N GLN A 77 -0.84 4.20 11.36
CA GLN A 77 0.24 4.85 12.13
C GLN A 77 0.40 6.33 11.76
N HIS A 78 0.02 6.71 10.53
CA HIS A 78 0.03 8.10 10.07
C HIS A 78 -1.33 8.81 10.15
N GLY A 79 -2.25 8.30 10.99
CA GLY A 79 -3.49 8.98 11.36
C GLY A 79 -4.68 8.72 10.43
N ALA A 80 -4.56 7.85 9.41
CA ALA A 80 -5.69 7.52 8.55
C ALA A 80 -6.73 6.63 9.26
N ARG A 81 -8.01 6.82 8.92
CA ARG A 81 -9.06 5.82 9.10
C ARG A 81 -8.97 4.81 7.97
N VAL A 82 -8.54 3.60 8.27
CA VAL A 82 -8.27 2.57 7.26
C VAL A 82 -9.48 1.68 7.05
N VAL A 83 -9.78 1.41 5.78
CA VAL A 83 -10.74 0.40 5.35
C VAL A 83 -10.01 -0.71 4.62
N VAL A 84 -10.03 -1.90 5.17
CA VAL A 84 -9.48 -3.12 4.56
C VAL A 84 -10.58 -3.80 3.77
N LEU A 85 -10.40 -3.94 2.45
CA LEU A 85 -11.29 -4.72 1.59
C LEU A 85 -10.60 -6.02 1.16
N ASP A 86 -11.26 -7.15 1.35
CA ASP A 86 -10.78 -8.45 0.89
C ASP A 86 -11.96 -9.38 0.58
N LEU A 87 -11.72 -10.53 -0.06
CA LEU A 87 -12.76 -11.54 -0.29
C LEU A 87 -13.24 -12.16 1.01
N ASP A 88 -12.32 -12.41 1.95
CA ASP A 88 -12.61 -12.98 3.26
C ASP A 88 -12.91 -11.87 4.28
N LEU A 89 -14.18 -11.77 4.69
CA LEU A 89 -14.64 -10.80 5.68
C LEU A 89 -13.91 -10.94 7.01
N GLN A 90 -13.72 -12.16 7.51
CA GLN A 90 -13.11 -12.39 8.82
C GLN A 90 -11.62 -11.96 8.81
N ALA A 91 -10.92 -12.30 7.74
CA ALA A 91 -9.53 -11.88 7.56
C ALA A 91 -9.40 -10.37 7.36
N ALA A 92 -10.34 -9.73 6.64
CA ALA A 92 -10.39 -8.26 6.49
C ALA A 92 -10.62 -7.56 7.83
N GLN A 93 -11.57 -8.04 8.64
CA GLN A 93 -11.84 -7.51 9.98
C GLN A 93 -10.65 -7.70 10.93
N ALA A 94 -10.01 -8.87 10.92
CA ALA A 94 -8.82 -9.13 11.72
C ALA A 94 -7.64 -8.22 11.31
N SER A 95 -7.49 -7.95 10.01
CA SER A 95 -6.49 -7.02 9.50
C SER A 95 -6.77 -5.58 9.96
N ALA A 96 -8.02 -5.11 9.82
CA ALA A 96 -8.42 -3.79 10.28
C ALA A 96 -8.22 -3.63 11.80
N LEU A 97 -8.65 -4.61 12.60
CA LEU A 97 -8.47 -4.61 14.06
C LEU A 97 -6.99 -4.54 14.47
N SER A 98 -6.09 -5.17 13.71
CA SER A 98 -4.65 -5.10 13.99
C SER A 98 -4.03 -3.72 13.78
N CYS A 99 -4.73 -2.80 13.12
CA CYS A 99 -4.34 -1.40 12.97
C CYS A 99 -4.76 -0.53 14.16
N GLY A 100 -5.57 -1.04 15.09
CA GLY A 100 -6.15 -0.32 16.23
C GLY A 100 -7.65 -0.08 16.08
N ASP A 101 -8.19 0.79 16.92
CA ASP A 101 -9.61 1.11 16.94
C ASP A 101 -10.03 2.10 15.84
N GLY A 102 -11.28 2.00 15.38
CA GLY A 102 -11.87 2.94 14.42
C GLY A 102 -11.51 2.67 12.95
N HIS A 103 -10.97 1.49 12.66
CA HIS A 103 -10.75 0.97 11.30
C HIS A 103 -11.85 -0.01 10.92
N LEU A 104 -12.05 -0.26 9.62
CA LEU A 104 -13.16 -1.06 9.11
C LEU A 104 -12.65 -2.18 8.19
N GLY A 105 -13.08 -3.42 8.43
CA GLY A 105 -12.87 -4.57 7.54
C GLY A 105 -14.16 -4.96 6.86
N LEU A 106 -14.17 -5.03 5.51
CA LEU A 106 -15.34 -5.39 4.70
C LEU A 106 -14.99 -6.45 3.67
N ALA A 107 -15.99 -7.29 3.34
CA ALA A 107 -15.89 -8.19 2.22
C ALA A 107 -16.13 -7.44 0.89
N ALA A 108 -15.25 -7.63 -0.08
CA ALA A 108 -15.45 -7.12 -1.43
C ALA A 108 -14.72 -7.99 -2.47
N ASP A 109 -15.46 -8.39 -3.50
CA ASP A 109 -14.87 -8.91 -4.73
C ASP A 109 -14.69 -7.74 -5.71
N VAL A 110 -13.44 -7.39 -5.98
CA VAL A 110 -13.11 -6.28 -6.89
C VAL A 110 -13.50 -6.56 -8.33
N THR A 111 -13.83 -7.81 -8.68
CA THR A 111 -14.28 -8.21 -10.03
C THR A 111 -15.79 -8.09 -10.21
N ASP A 112 -16.56 -7.96 -9.11
CA ASP A 112 -18.02 -7.80 -9.12
C ASP A 112 -18.42 -6.34 -8.85
N PRO A 113 -18.98 -5.61 -9.85
CA PRO A 113 -19.41 -4.23 -9.66
C PRO A 113 -20.40 -4.02 -8.52
N LEU A 114 -21.31 -4.98 -8.29
CA LEU A 114 -22.29 -4.86 -7.19
C LEU A 114 -21.64 -5.05 -5.82
N SER A 115 -20.65 -5.93 -5.70
CA SER A 115 -19.85 -6.10 -4.50
C SER A 115 -19.06 -4.84 -4.17
N VAL A 116 -18.40 -4.26 -5.19
CA VAL A 116 -17.66 -3.00 -5.07
C VAL A 116 -18.58 -1.87 -4.58
N HIS A 117 -19.72 -1.65 -5.26
CA HIS A 117 -20.65 -0.58 -4.86
C HIS A 117 -21.15 -0.75 -3.42
N ARG A 118 -21.57 -1.98 -3.03
CA ARG A 118 -21.99 -2.25 -1.65
C ARG A 118 -20.91 -1.95 -0.61
N ALA A 119 -19.65 -2.25 -0.91
CA ALA A 119 -18.55 -1.94 -0.01
C ALA A 119 -18.33 -0.41 0.11
N ILE A 120 -18.35 0.31 -1.00
CA ILE A 120 -18.18 1.78 -1.02
C ILE A 120 -19.34 2.46 -0.29
N ASP A 121 -20.59 2.03 -0.48
CA ASP A 121 -21.76 2.56 0.25
C ASP A 121 -21.61 2.39 1.77
N GLN A 122 -21.07 1.24 2.21
CA GLN A 122 -20.80 1.01 3.63
C GLN A 122 -19.72 1.95 4.17
N VAL A 123 -18.65 2.19 3.40
CA VAL A 123 -17.58 3.15 3.75
C VAL A 123 -18.17 4.55 3.89
N LEU A 124 -18.95 4.99 2.92
CA LEU A 124 -19.56 6.33 2.93
C LEU A 124 -20.57 6.49 4.05
N LYS A 125 -21.38 5.45 4.34
CA LYS A 125 -22.29 5.46 5.48
C LYS A 125 -21.57 5.58 6.83
N HIS A 126 -20.36 5.00 6.94
CA HIS A 126 -19.60 4.97 8.20
C HIS A 126 -18.73 6.22 8.39
N PHE A 127 -18.02 6.66 7.36
CA PHE A 127 -17.03 7.73 7.43
C PHE A 127 -17.44 9.03 6.73
N GLY A 128 -18.41 8.99 5.82
CA GLY A 128 -18.89 10.15 5.06
C GLY A 128 -17.94 10.66 3.98
N ARG A 129 -16.76 10.05 3.84
CA ARG A 129 -15.72 10.49 2.89
C ARG A 129 -14.81 9.37 2.44
N ILE A 130 -14.08 9.59 1.35
CA ILE A 130 -13.01 8.71 0.85
C ILE A 130 -11.90 9.61 0.28
N ASP A 131 -10.71 9.57 0.89
CA ASP A 131 -9.58 10.43 0.51
C ASP A 131 -8.52 9.67 -0.29
N VAL A 132 -8.34 8.39 0.03
CA VAL A 132 -7.31 7.56 -0.58
C VAL A 132 -7.90 6.21 -0.98
N LEU A 133 -7.52 5.75 -2.19
CA LEU A 133 -7.71 4.37 -2.63
C LEU A 133 -6.37 3.77 -2.98
N VAL A 134 -6.05 2.61 -2.39
CA VAL A 134 -4.91 1.78 -2.80
C VAL A 134 -5.44 0.53 -3.48
N ASN A 135 -5.36 0.50 -4.81
CA ASN A 135 -5.67 -0.66 -5.64
C ASN A 135 -4.53 -1.69 -5.52
N ASN A 136 -4.55 -2.48 -4.44
CA ASN A 136 -3.52 -3.48 -4.15
C ASN A 136 -3.99 -4.91 -4.47
N ALA A 137 -5.29 -5.19 -4.49
CA ALA A 137 -5.80 -6.52 -4.83
C ALA A 137 -5.20 -7.03 -6.14
N GLY A 138 -4.69 -8.25 -6.12
CA GLY A 138 -4.05 -8.84 -7.28
C GLY A 138 -3.66 -10.29 -7.06
N ILE A 139 -3.62 -11.03 -8.15
CA ILE A 139 -3.18 -12.42 -8.20
C ILE A 139 -2.11 -12.57 -9.27
N THR A 140 -1.26 -13.58 -9.12
CA THR A 140 -0.21 -13.90 -10.10
C THR A 140 -0.23 -15.39 -10.45
N GLN A 141 0.31 -15.72 -11.62
CA GLN A 141 0.42 -17.09 -12.08
C GLN A 141 1.65 -17.22 -13.00
N PRO A 142 2.62 -18.10 -12.67
CA PRO A 142 3.87 -18.23 -13.44
C PRO A 142 3.73 -19.26 -14.59
N VAL A 143 2.71 -19.10 -15.44
CA VAL A 143 2.42 -19.98 -16.57
C VAL A 143 3.04 -19.41 -17.84
N LYS A 144 3.59 -20.27 -18.70
CA LYS A 144 4.21 -19.91 -19.99
C LYS A 144 3.13 -19.65 -21.06
N THR A 145 3.46 -18.85 -22.07
CA THR A 145 2.53 -18.38 -23.09
C THR A 145 1.64 -19.47 -23.71
N LEU A 146 2.22 -20.61 -24.10
CA LEU A 146 1.48 -21.69 -24.76
C LEU A 146 0.61 -22.53 -23.80
N GLU A 147 0.79 -22.34 -22.50
CA GLU A 147 0.08 -23.08 -21.46
C GLU A 147 -1.04 -22.24 -20.81
N ILE A 148 -1.16 -20.96 -21.20
CA ILE A 148 -2.18 -20.06 -20.64
C ILE A 148 -3.55 -20.43 -21.18
N GLY A 149 -4.43 -20.95 -20.32
CA GLY A 149 -5.85 -21.15 -20.63
C GLY A 149 -6.61 -19.83 -20.66
N ILE A 150 -7.72 -19.80 -21.42
CA ILE A 150 -8.54 -18.58 -21.53
C ILE A 150 -9.16 -18.15 -20.19
N GLU A 151 -9.51 -19.11 -19.34
CA GLU A 151 -10.05 -18.85 -18.00
C GLU A 151 -9.00 -18.21 -17.09
N ASP A 152 -7.77 -18.73 -17.11
CA ASP A 152 -6.65 -18.15 -16.36
C ASP A 152 -6.32 -16.74 -16.85
N TYR A 153 -6.30 -16.56 -18.18
CA TYR A 153 -6.11 -15.23 -18.79
C TYR A 153 -7.16 -14.24 -18.27
N ASN A 154 -8.45 -14.62 -18.38
CA ASN A 154 -9.55 -13.77 -17.95
C ASN A 154 -9.46 -13.45 -16.46
N ARG A 155 -9.23 -14.45 -15.61
CA ARG A 155 -9.12 -14.28 -14.15
C ARG A 155 -7.99 -13.32 -13.76
N ILE A 156 -6.82 -13.45 -14.41
CA ILE A 156 -5.68 -12.56 -14.14
C ILE A 156 -5.99 -11.12 -14.56
N LEU A 157 -6.61 -10.90 -15.71
CA LEU A 157 -6.98 -9.57 -16.17
C LEU A 157 -8.13 -8.99 -15.33
N ASP A 158 -9.11 -9.80 -14.98
CA ASP A 158 -10.27 -9.38 -14.21
C ASP A 158 -9.86 -8.85 -12.83
N VAL A 159 -9.05 -9.60 -12.11
CA VAL A 159 -8.62 -9.16 -10.77
C VAL A 159 -7.65 -7.98 -10.85
N ASN A 160 -6.59 -8.09 -11.67
CA ASN A 160 -5.50 -7.11 -11.63
C ASN A 160 -5.81 -5.81 -12.37
N LEU A 161 -6.56 -5.85 -13.48
CA LEU A 161 -6.82 -4.69 -14.34
C LEU A 161 -8.26 -4.19 -14.22
N ARG A 162 -9.26 -5.06 -14.46
CA ARG A 162 -10.66 -4.67 -14.35
C ARG A 162 -11.02 -4.29 -12.93
N GLY A 163 -10.55 -5.02 -11.91
CA GLY A 163 -10.76 -4.68 -10.49
C GLY A 163 -10.20 -3.31 -10.14
N THR A 164 -9.01 -2.95 -10.64
CA THR A 164 -8.44 -1.60 -10.48
C THR A 164 -9.36 -0.53 -11.08
N LEU A 165 -9.92 -0.77 -12.26
CA LEU A 165 -10.87 0.15 -12.91
C LEU A 165 -12.15 0.28 -12.09
N LEU A 166 -12.79 -0.84 -11.71
CA LEU A 166 -14.07 -0.82 -10.99
C LEU A 166 -13.97 -0.13 -9.64
N MET A 167 -12.92 -0.40 -8.89
CA MET A 167 -12.68 0.28 -7.61
C MET A 167 -12.46 1.79 -7.81
N SER A 168 -11.68 2.18 -8.83
CA SER A 168 -11.44 3.59 -9.14
C SER A 168 -12.74 4.29 -9.54
N GLN A 169 -13.54 3.69 -10.43
CA GLN A 169 -14.85 4.21 -10.83
C GLN A 169 -15.81 4.41 -9.64
N ALA A 170 -15.76 3.53 -8.65
CA ALA A 170 -16.65 3.59 -7.50
C ALA A 170 -16.28 4.73 -6.52
N VAL A 171 -15.00 5.11 -6.39
CA VAL A 171 -14.57 6.16 -5.45
C VAL A 171 -14.49 7.55 -6.09
N ILE A 172 -14.20 7.65 -7.38
CA ILE A 172 -13.98 8.92 -8.09
C ILE A 172 -15.15 9.90 -7.93
N PRO A 173 -16.44 9.51 -8.04
CA PRO A 173 -17.54 10.46 -7.86
C PRO A 173 -17.54 11.14 -6.48
N THR A 174 -17.17 10.41 -5.42
CA THR A 174 -17.03 10.97 -4.08
C THR A 174 -15.83 11.92 -4.01
N MET A 175 -14.68 11.54 -4.58
CA MET A 175 -13.49 12.39 -4.62
C MET A 175 -13.73 13.68 -5.42
N GLN A 176 -14.50 13.63 -6.52
CA GLN A 176 -14.92 14.82 -7.29
C GLN A 176 -15.76 15.79 -6.44
N GLN A 177 -16.74 15.26 -5.69
CA GLN A 177 -17.54 16.06 -4.77
C GLN A 177 -16.71 16.71 -3.67
N GLN A 178 -15.68 16.01 -3.19
CA GLN A 178 -14.70 16.48 -2.20
C GLN A 178 -13.67 17.45 -2.77
N LYS A 179 -13.56 17.56 -4.11
CA LYS A 179 -12.55 18.33 -4.85
C LYS A 179 -11.12 17.88 -4.50
N GLY A 180 -10.89 16.59 -4.47
CA GLY A 180 -9.57 16.02 -4.21
C GLY A 180 -9.60 14.56 -3.78
N GLY A 181 -8.47 13.89 -3.98
CA GLY A 181 -8.24 12.51 -3.60
C GLY A 181 -6.91 11.99 -4.12
N SER A 182 -6.50 10.82 -3.64
CA SER A 182 -5.34 10.12 -4.15
C SER A 182 -5.64 8.66 -4.43
N ILE A 183 -5.34 8.19 -5.64
CA ILE A 183 -5.46 6.78 -6.04
C ILE A 183 -4.06 6.25 -6.33
N VAL A 184 -3.67 5.19 -5.61
CA VAL A 184 -2.40 4.48 -5.79
C VAL A 184 -2.69 3.10 -6.39
N CYS A 185 -2.17 2.85 -7.60
CA CYS A 185 -2.39 1.60 -8.32
C CYS A 185 -1.16 0.70 -8.23
N LEU A 186 -1.30 -0.52 -7.68
CA LEU A 186 -0.21 -1.48 -7.62
C LEU A 186 -0.05 -2.18 -8.98
N SER A 187 0.98 -1.76 -9.73
CA SER A 187 1.47 -2.46 -10.91
C SER A 187 2.56 -3.47 -10.49
N SER A 188 3.62 -3.62 -11.26
CA SER A 188 4.74 -4.52 -11.00
C SER A 188 5.91 -4.19 -11.92
N VAL A 189 7.13 -4.47 -11.50
CA VAL A 189 8.30 -4.49 -12.39
C VAL A 189 8.08 -5.43 -13.61
N SER A 190 7.22 -6.44 -13.49
CA SER A 190 6.83 -7.34 -14.59
C SER A 190 6.12 -6.60 -15.73
N ALA A 191 5.44 -5.49 -15.45
CA ALA A 191 4.80 -4.63 -16.45
C ALA A 191 5.82 -3.96 -17.38
N GLN A 192 7.01 -3.68 -16.86
CA GLN A 192 8.06 -2.90 -17.54
C GLN A 192 9.08 -3.80 -18.21
N ARG A 193 9.55 -4.86 -17.53
CA ARG A 193 10.59 -5.76 -18.06
C ARG A 193 10.06 -7.03 -18.75
N GLY A 194 8.77 -7.28 -18.67
CA GLY A 194 8.14 -8.46 -19.26
C GLY A 194 8.39 -9.74 -18.48
N GLY A 195 7.44 -10.10 -17.59
CA GLY A 195 7.49 -11.34 -16.86
C GLY A 195 8.51 -11.40 -15.74
N GLY A 196 8.60 -12.56 -15.13
CA GLY A 196 9.48 -12.82 -14.01
C GLY A 196 9.24 -14.20 -13.43
N ILE A 197 9.82 -14.45 -12.23
CA ILE A 197 9.77 -15.75 -11.59
C ILE A 197 8.35 -16.11 -11.16
N PHE A 198 7.56 -15.11 -10.75
CA PHE A 198 6.22 -15.30 -10.16
C PHE A 198 5.08 -14.85 -11.08
N GLY A 199 5.36 -14.20 -12.20
CA GLY A 199 4.33 -13.68 -13.13
C GLY A 199 4.53 -14.12 -14.57
N GLY A 200 3.51 -14.71 -15.19
CA GLY A 200 3.50 -15.06 -16.59
C GLY A 200 3.15 -13.86 -17.50
N PRO A 201 3.08 -14.07 -18.84
CA PRO A 201 2.80 -13.02 -19.83
C PRO A 201 1.47 -12.30 -19.60
N HIS A 202 0.40 -13.02 -19.24
CA HIS A 202 -0.92 -12.44 -18.94
C HIS A 202 -0.91 -11.55 -17.69
N TYR A 203 -0.12 -11.91 -16.65
CA TYR A 203 0.10 -11.05 -15.49
C TYR A 203 0.85 -9.76 -15.88
N SER A 204 1.92 -9.90 -16.68
CA SER A 204 2.68 -8.74 -17.17
C SER A 204 1.80 -7.81 -18.01
N ALA A 205 0.97 -8.37 -18.88
CA ALA A 205 0.01 -7.62 -19.69
C ALA A 205 -1.01 -6.87 -18.83
N ALA A 206 -1.60 -7.54 -17.81
CA ALA A 206 -2.53 -6.92 -16.87
C ALA A 206 -1.88 -5.76 -16.12
N LYS A 207 -0.67 -5.97 -15.59
CA LYS A 207 0.06 -4.94 -14.83
C LYS A 207 0.59 -3.80 -15.72
N ALA A 208 0.91 -4.06 -16.99
CA ALA A 208 1.18 -3.01 -17.98
C ALA A 208 -0.10 -2.20 -18.29
N GLY A 209 -1.25 -2.86 -18.40
CA GLY A 209 -2.55 -2.20 -18.51
C GLY A 209 -2.86 -1.25 -17.37
N VAL A 210 -2.49 -1.60 -16.13
CA VAL A 210 -2.61 -0.71 -14.96
C VAL A 210 -1.81 0.58 -15.14
N LEU A 211 -0.60 0.54 -15.73
CA LEU A 211 0.19 1.75 -16.01
C LEU A 211 -0.51 2.66 -17.04
N GLY A 212 -1.08 2.06 -18.09
CA GLY A 212 -1.87 2.80 -19.08
C GLY A 212 -3.11 3.44 -18.46
N LEU A 213 -3.87 2.66 -17.69
CA LEU A 213 -5.06 3.11 -16.98
C LEU A 213 -4.74 4.26 -16.00
N THR A 214 -3.66 4.15 -15.23
CA THR A 214 -3.19 5.20 -14.31
C THR A 214 -2.96 6.52 -15.04
N LYS A 215 -2.25 6.50 -16.18
CA LYS A 215 -1.95 7.71 -16.96
C LYS A 215 -3.21 8.34 -17.55
N ALA A 216 -4.13 7.52 -18.07
CA ALA A 216 -5.37 7.98 -18.65
C ALA A 216 -6.26 8.66 -17.59
N MET A 217 -6.51 7.97 -16.48
CA MET A 217 -7.30 8.52 -15.37
C MET A 217 -6.66 9.76 -14.74
N ALA A 218 -5.32 9.82 -14.62
CA ALA A 218 -4.63 11.00 -14.10
C ALA A 218 -4.87 12.24 -14.96
N ARG A 219 -4.91 12.11 -16.29
CA ARG A 219 -5.25 13.20 -17.22
C ARG A 219 -6.71 13.61 -17.11
N GLU A 220 -7.61 12.64 -17.00
CA GLU A 220 -9.04 12.86 -16.95
C GLU A 220 -9.48 13.57 -15.66
N PHE A 221 -8.99 13.11 -14.50
CA PHE A 221 -9.43 13.58 -13.19
C PHE A 221 -8.47 14.56 -12.50
N GLY A 222 -7.37 14.95 -13.16
CA GLY A 222 -6.47 16.01 -12.68
C GLY A 222 -7.17 17.35 -12.44
N PRO A 223 -8.10 17.82 -13.33
CA PRO A 223 -8.90 19.02 -13.08
C PRO A 223 -9.73 18.99 -11.79
N ASP A 224 -10.13 17.78 -11.32
CA ASP A 224 -10.86 17.57 -10.07
C ASP A 224 -9.93 17.48 -8.84
N GLN A 225 -8.63 17.75 -9.00
CA GLN A 225 -7.60 17.59 -7.96
C GLN A 225 -7.46 16.16 -7.44
N ILE A 226 -7.78 15.16 -8.27
CA ILE A 226 -7.59 13.75 -7.96
C ILE A 226 -6.26 13.30 -8.58
N ARG A 227 -5.31 12.93 -7.71
CA ARG A 227 -4.00 12.42 -8.12
C ARG A 227 -4.07 10.91 -8.29
N ILE A 228 -3.57 10.38 -9.38
CA ILE A 228 -3.60 8.94 -9.69
C ILE A 228 -2.21 8.52 -10.13
N ASN A 229 -1.57 7.65 -9.34
CA ASN A 229 -0.18 7.23 -9.57
C ASN A 229 -0.04 5.71 -9.44
N ALA A 230 0.99 5.15 -10.07
CA ALA A 230 1.28 3.73 -9.99
C ALA A 230 2.56 3.45 -9.20
N LEU A 231 2.59 2.33 -8.48
CA LEU A 231 3.79 1.71 -7.93
C LEU A 231 4.15 0.47 -8.73
N THR A 232 5.44 0.27 -8.96
CA THR A 232 5.99 -0.94 -9.62
C THR A 232 6.94 -1.65 -8.66
N PRO A 233 6.40 -2.44 -7.71
CA PRO A 233 7.22 -3.26 -6.84
C PRO A 233 8.06 -4.26 -7.63
N GLY A 234 9.31 -4.46 -7.19
CA GLY A 234 10.17 -5.56 -7.60
C GLY A 234 9.82 -6.86 -6.88
N LEU A 235 10.82 -7.62 -6.47
CA LEU A 235 10.62 -8.82 -5.67
C LEU A 235 10.48 -8.44 -4.19
N ILE A 236 9.26 -8.57 -3.68
CA ILE A 236 8.90 -8.26 -2.30
C ILE A 236 8.66 -9.56 -1.53
N GLN A 237 9.21 -9.66 -0.32
CA GLN A 237 8.99 -10.80 0.58
C GLN A 237 7.57 -10.75 1.15
N THR A 238 6.67 -11.52 0.54
CA THR A 238 5.26 -11.66 0.91
C THR A 238 4.86 -13.12 0.94
N ASP A 239 3.61 -13.43 1.26
CA ASP A 239 3.07 -14.78 1.19
C ASP A 239 3.09 -15.36 -0.24
N ILE A 240 3.03 -14.51 -1.26
CA ILE A 240 3.13 -14.91 -2.68
C ILE A 240 4.53 -15.43 -3.02
N THR A 241 5.58 -14.86 -2.39
CA THR A 241 6.99 -15.20 -2.66
C THR A 241 7.60 -16.13 -1.61
N GLY A 242 6.91 -16.36 -0.50
CA GLY A 242 7.41 -17.09 0.66
C GLY A 242 7.67 -18.57 0.38
N GLY A 243 8.93 -19.01 0.55
CA GLY A 243 9.32 -20.42 0.52
C GLY A 243 9.53 -21.06 -0.85
N LEU A 244 9.33 -20.32 -1.96
CA LEU A 244 9.44 -20.87 -3.31
C LEU A 244 10.85 -20.76 -3.93
N LEU A 245 11.78 -20.07 -3.27
CA LEU A 245 13.14 -19.87 -3.79
C LEU A 245 14.14 -20.71 -3.01
N GLN A 246 14.72 -21.71 -3.68
CA GLN A 246 15.89 -22.45 -3.20
C GLN A 246 17.09 -21.48 -3.10
N ASP A 247 18.03 -21.74 -2.18
CA ASP A 247 19.11 -20.81 -1.84
C ASP A 247 19.98 -20.40 -3.03
N GLU A 248 20.32 -21.30 -3.93
CA GLU A 248 21.13 -20.99 -5.12
C GLU A 248 20.40 -20.02 -6.05
N ARG A 249 19.11 -20.24 -6.31
CA ARG A 249 18.29 -19.36 -7.14
C ARG A 249 18.06 -18.00 -6.46
N ARG A 250 18.00 -18.00 -5.14
CA ARG A 250 17.88 -16.79 -4.34
C ARG A 250 19.09 -15.88 -4.51
N HIS A 251 20.33 -16.42 -4.43
CA HIS A 251 21.57 -15.65 -4.63
C HIS A 251 21.65 -15.07 -6.03
N ALA A 252 21.40 -15.88 -7.06
CA ALA A 252 21.42 -15.39 -8.45
C ALA A 252 20.43 -14.26 -8.72
N ILE A 253 19.30 -14.21 -8.01
CA ILE A 253 18.34 -13.13 -8.11
C ILE A 253 18.83 -11.89 -7.39
N LEU A 254 19.42 -12.04 -6.21
CA LEU A 254 19.94 -10.92 -5.41
C LEU A 254 21.09 -10.21 -6.12
N ASP A 255 21.95 -10.95 -6.85
CA ASP A 255 23.03 -10.37 -7.68
C ASP A 255 22.51 -9.41 -8.75
N GLY A 256 21.25 -9.59 -9.19
CA GLY A 256 20.56 -8.69 -10.12
C GLY A 256 19.82 -7.50 -9.48
N ILE A 257 19.92 -7.34 -8.16
CA ILE A 257 19.29 -6.23 -7.41
C ILE A 257 20.39 -5.34 -6.83
N PRO A 258 20.63 -4.12 -7.33
CA PRO A 258 21.68 -3.23 -6.82
C PRO A 258 21.71 -3.01 -5.31
N LEU A 259 20.53 -2.96 -4.64
CA LEU A 259 20.46 -2.84 -3.18
C LEU A 259 20.78 -4.16 -2.44
N GLY A 260 21.09 -5.26 -3.14
CA GLY A 260 21.52 -6.55 -2.57
C GLY A 260 20.49 -7.26 -1.67
N ARG A 261 19.22 -6.83 -1.69
CA ARG A 261 18.15 -7.44 -0.89
C ARG A 261 16.82 -7.49 -1.63
N PHE A 262 15.97 -8.40 -1.24
CA PHE A 262 14.55 -8.30 -1.59
C PHE A 262 13.90 -7.13 -0.86
N GLY A 263 12.87 -6.55 -1.48
CA GLY A 263 12.03 -5.57 -0.82
C GLY A 263 11.18 -6.21 0.27
N SER A 264 10.84 -5.44 1.28
CA SER A 264 9.83 -5.76 2.28
C SER A 264 8.47 -5.16 1.89
N ALA A 265 7.40 -5.66 2.47
CA ALA A 265 6.08 -5.05 2.32
C ALA A 265 6.07 -3.58 2.79
N SER A 266 6.89 -3.25 3.80
CA SER A 266 7.05 -1.88 4.31
C SER A 266 7.73 -0.94 3.31
N ASP A 267 8.67 -1.41 2.47
CA ASP A 267 9.26 -0.57 1.43
C ASP A 267 8.17 -0.05 0.45
N VAL A 268 7.20 -0.91 0.11
CA VAL A 268 6.08 -0.54 -0.77
C VAL A 268 5.06 0.30 -0.03
N ALA A 269 4.76 -0.01 1.23
CA ALA A 269 3.84 0.75 2.06
C ALA A 269 4.29 2.21 2.25
N ASN A 270 5.59 2.44 2.47
CA ASN A 270 6.16 3.80 2.59
C ASN A 270 6.05 4.58 1.27
N ALA A 271 6.27 3.94 0.13
CA ALA A 271 6.05 4.57 -1.17
C ALA A 271 4.57 4.89 -1.42
N ALA A 272 3.67 4.01 -1.00
CA ALA A 272 2.22 4.24 -1.05
C ALA A 272 1.82 5.41 -0.14
N LEU A 273 2.38 5.50 1.08
CA LEU A 273 2.17 6.62 2.00
C LEU A 273 2.60 7.95 1.38
N PHE A 274 3.78 8.01 0.78
CA PHE A 274 4.25 9.20 0.07
C PHE A 274 3.27 9.63 -1.02
N LEU A 275 2.81 8.69 -1.88
CA LEU A 275 1.86 9.00 -2.95
C LEU A 275 0.45 9.33 -2.44
N ALA A 276 0.04 8.81 -1.28
CA ALA A 276 -1.24 9.11 -0.66
C ALA A 276 -1.25 10.49 0.03
N SER A 277 -0.11 10.95 0.52
CA SER A 277 0.03 12.18 1.31
C SER A 277 0.21 13.44 0.45
N ASP A 278 0.13 14.59 1.10
CA ASP A 278 0.35 15.91 0.47
C ASP A 278 1.81 16.14 0.05
N LEU A 279 2.77 15.29 0.52
CA LEU A 279 4.17 15.32 0.08
C LEU A 279 4.30 15.08 -1.44
N SER A 280 3.33 14.42 -2.06
CA SER A 280 3.27 14.16 -3.49
C SER A 280 2.22 15.03 -4.21
N GLY A 281 1.88 16.19 -3.64
CA GLY A 281 0.79 17.05 -4.10
C GLY A 281 0.88 17.53 -5.56
N TYR A 282 2.08 17.53 -6.16
CA TYR A 282 2.29 17.88 -7.58
C TYR A 282 2.62 16.66 -8.46
N LEU A 283 2.36 15.44 -7.98
CA LEU A 283 2.62 14.19 -8.72
C LEU A 283 1.31 13.51 -9.11
N THR A 284 1.06 13.41 -10.43
CA THR A 284 -0.04 12.61 -10.99
C THR A 284 0.38 11.96 -12.30
N GLY A 285 -0.10 10.75 -12.59
CA GLY A 285 0.20 9.99 -13.80
C GLY A 285 1.60 9.37 -13.82
N ILE A 286 2.35 9.41 -12.71
CA ILE A 286 3.69 8.84 -12.63
C ILE A 286 3.67 7.35 -12.33
N THR A 287 4.77 6.71 -12.67
CA THR A 287 5.14 5.37 -12.22
C THR A 287 6.32 5.50 -11.27
N LEU A 288 6.17 5.10 -10.03
CA LEU A 288 7.24 5.09 -9.02
C LEU A 288 7.73 3.66 -8.81
N ASP A 289 8.99 3.43 -9.15
CA ASP A 289 9.63 2.13 -9.02
C ASP A 289 10.05 1.87 -7.56
N VAL A 290 9.66 0.69 -7.06
CA VAL A 290 10.03 0.21 -5.71
C VAL A 290 10.67 -1.17 -5.87
N ASN A 291 11.83 -1.23 -6.53
CA ASN A 291 12.40 -2.48 -7.02
C ASN A 291 13.88 -2.70 -6.63
N GLY A 292 14.47 -1.82 -5.80
CA GLY A 292 15.85 -1.94 -5.36
C GLY A 292 16.89 -1.75 -6.47
N GLY A 293 16.49 -1.16 -7.59
CA GLY A 293 17.34 -1.01 -8.79
C GLY A 293 17.30 -2.22 -9.74
N MET A 294 16.40 -3.20 -9.50
CA MET A 294 16.24 -4.36 -10.41
C MET A 294 15.91 -3.92 -11.85
N LEU A 295 15.27 -2.80 -12.02
CA LEU A 295 15.05 -2.10 -13.28
C LEU A 295 15.37 -0.62 -13.06
N ILE A 296 16.22 -0.06 -13.94
CA ILE A 296 16.58 1.37 -13.99
C ILE A 296 16.27 1.85 -15.40
N HIS A 297 15.58 2.98 -15.53
CA HIS A 297 15.19 3.60 -16.82
C HIS A 297 16.22 4.65 -17.25
#